data_913e71c8263db6ffa2f3aefa354a8f8c
#
_entry.id   913e71c8263db6ffa2f3aefa354a8f8c
#
_cell.length_a   1.000
_cell.length_b   1.000
_cell.length_c   1.000
_cell.angle_alpha   90.00
_cell.angle_beta   90.00
_cell.angle_gamma   90.00
#
_symmetry.space_group_name_H-M   'P 1'
#
loop_
_entity.id
_entity.type
_entity.pdbx_description
1 polymer ?
#
loop_
_entity_poly.entity_id
_entity_poly.type
_entity_poly.pdbx_seq_one_letter_code
_entity_poly.pdbx_strand_id
1 'polypeptide(L)'
;MKLKRYFIVWIGVSLMLLTVLLTLFTTMADDGMVWDYQFLFEQVVKHFVTMIFPMCITLISGYMISREYTDDTLKNIETLPISFRKLLAGKLIVSAILSLFLGIVCFVFTVIANFIMGYDGFALIPALTGLVQMALLGFFLYLTMLPIIVLTSRYKGSFLVGVIVAFVYGFIGMFANGTLQSIYPVSAALGLINYRAGAEGVMWNKGLCFISILIMCAIAVSYTHLRAHETAAN
;
A
#
# COMPACT_ATOMS: atom_id res chain seq x y z
N MET A 1 20.11 -15.34 -13.64
CA MET A 1 18.64 -15.16 -13.53
C MET A 1 18.16 -14.79 -12.09
N LYS A 2 18.94 -14.91 -11.04
CA LYS A 2 18.55 -14.58 -9.65
C LYS A 2 18.48 -13.07 -9.35
N LEU A 3 19.27 -12.22 -10.00
CA LEU A 3 19.36 -10.77 -9.73
C LEU A 3 18.08 -9.95 -10.01
N LYS A 4 17.27 -10.35 -11.00
CA LYS A 4 16.00 -9.64 -11.32
C LYS A 4 14.94 -9.73 -10.22
N ARG A 5 15.01 -10.71 -9.33
CA ARG A 5 14.03 -10.93 -8.26
C ARG A 5 14.22 -9.93 -7.10
N TYR A 6 15.45 -9.50 -6.86
CA TYR A 6 15.77 -8.51 -5.83
C TYR A 6 15.50 -7.07 -6.29
N PHE A 7 15.55 -6.82 -7.58
CA PHE A 7 15.41 -5.47 -8.14
C PHE A 7 14.04 -4.84 -7.83
N ILE A 8 12.96 -5.63 -7.80
CA ILE A 8 11.62 -5.10 -7.55
C ILE A 8 11.44 -4.61 -6.09
N VAL A 9 12.11 -5.24 -5.13
CA VAL A 9 12.10 -4.78 -3.73
C VAL A 9 12.80 -3.43 -3.61
N TRP A 10 13.93 -3.27 -4.33
CA TRP A 10 14.65 -2.00 -4.37
C TRP A 10 13.84 -0.86 -5.00
N ILE A 11 13.02 -1.15 -6.00
CA ILE A 11 12.04 -0.17 -6.53
C ILE A 11 11.10 0.27 -5.41
N GLY A 12 10.56 -0.67 -4.65
CA GLY A 12 9.70 -0.37 -3.50
C GLY A 12 10.39 0.52 -2.47
N VAL A 13 11.61 0.16 -2.08
CA VAL A 13 12.43 0.95 -1.13
C VAL A 13 12.71 2.36 -1.67
N SER A 14 13.04 2.49 -2.97
CA SER A 14 13.27 3.79 -3.60
C SER A 14 12.01 4.66 -3.64
N LEU A 15 10.83 4.06 -3.84
CA LEU A 15 9.56 4.78 -3.78
C LEU A 15 9.21 5.23 -2.36
N MET A 16 9.58 4.45 -1.33
CA MET A 16 9.43 4.89 0.06
C MET A 16 10.36 6.06 0.39
N LEU A 17 11.59 6.04 -0.10
CA LEU A 17 12.49 7.19 0.00
C LEU A 17 11.91 8.41 -0.73
N LEU A 18 11.37 8.22 -1.92
CA LEU A 18 10.72 9.30 -2.68
C LEU A 18 9.55 9.93 -1.91
N THR A 19 8.77 9.12 -1.17
CA THR A 19 7.68 9.64 -0.31
C THR A 19 8.20 10.67 0.69
N VAL A 20 9.29 10.34 1.37
CA VAL A 20 9.91 11.23 2.37
C VAL A 20 10.54 12.45 1.69
N LEU A 21 11.23 12.27 0.56
CA LEU A 21 11.83 13.39 -0.18
C LEU A 21 10.77 14.36 -0.71
N LEU A 22 9.64 13.88 -1.20
CA LEU A 22 8.50 14.73 -1.59
C LEU A 22 7.96 15.51 -0.40
N THR A 23 7.87 14.88 0.78
CA THR A 23 7.46 15.59 1.99
C THR A 23 8.48 16.66 2.36
N LEU A 24 9.78 16.35 2.35
CA LEU A 24 10.83 17.34 2.61
C LEU A 24 10.82 18.49 1.58
N PHE A 25 10.48 18.21 0.33
CA PHE A 25 10.33 19.27 -0.66
C PHE A 25 9.19 20.24 -0.29
N THR A 26 8.10 19.75 0.30
CA THR A 26 7.01 20.62 0.78
C THR A 26 7.42 21.50 1.96
N THR A 27 8.45 21.12 2.74
CA THR A 27 8.96 21.97 3.82
C THR A 27 9.68 23.24 3.33
N MET A 28 10.08 23.25 2.06
CA MET A 28 10.74 24.42 1.45
C MET A 28 9.75 25.54 1.10
N ALA A 29 8.46 25.29 1.16
CA ALA A 29 7.43 26.30 0.97
C ALA A 29 7.38 27.19 2.24
N ASP A 30 7.51 28.50 2.05
CA ASP A 30 7.38 29.48 3.13
C ASP A 30 5.90 29.77 3.39
N ASP A 31 5.24 28.81 4.06
CA ASP A 31 3.82 28.85 4.41
C ASP A 31 3.57 29.26 5.87
N GLY A 32 4.63 29.62 6.62
CA GLY A 32 4.57 30.00 8.03
C GLY A 32 4.28 28.82 9.00
N MET A 33 4.29 27.57 8.51
CA MET A 33 4.08 26.40 9.35
C MET A 33 5.35 26.06 10.13
N VAL A 34 5.18 25.74 11.41
CA VAL A 34 6.29 25.25 12.24
C VAL A 34 6.37 23.74 12.07
N TRP A 35 7.51 23.28 11.56
CA TRP A 35 7.78 21.87 11.35
C TRP A 35 8.37 21.24 12.63
N ASP A 36 7.67 20.24 13.14
CA ASP A 36 8.13 19.34 14.19
C ASP A 36 8.04 17.88 13.71
N TYR A 37 8.51 16.96 14.53
CA TYR A 37 8.47 15.52 14.21
C TYR A 37 7.05 15.02 13.91
N GLN A 38 6.05 15.48 14.68
CA GLN A 38 4.67 15.01 14.50
C GLN A 38 4.09 15.50 13.18
N PHE A 39 4.30 16.77 12.84
CA PHE A 39 3.81 17.32 11.58
C PHE A 39 4.52 16.70 10.38
N LEU A 40 5.84 16.46 10.45
CA LEU A 40 6.57 15.71 9.44
C LEU A 40 5.96 14.32 9.23
N PHE A 41 5.73 13.58 10.30
CA PHE A 41 5.13 12.25 10.25
C PHE A 41 3.74 12.28 9.60
N GLU A 42 2.88 13.24 9.97
CA GLU A 42 1.54 13.42 9.40
C GLU A 42 1.60 13.69 7.88
N GLN A 43 2.51 14.54 7.42
CA GLN A 43 2.66 14.83 5.99
C GLN A 43 3.21 13.61 5.22
N VAL A 44 4.16 12.86 5.81
CA VAL A 44 4.64 11.60 5.21
C VAL A 44 3.49 10.60 5.09
N VAL A 45 2.69 10.40 6.12
CA VAL A 45 1.51 9.52 6.09
C VAL A 45 0.55 9.96 4.98
N LYS A 46 0.31 11.25 4.83
CA LYS A 46 -0.56 11.80 3.77
C LYS A 46 -0.07 11.42 2.37
N HIS A 47 1.20 11.68 2.05
CA HIS A 47 1.79 11.32 0.74
C HIS A 47 1.86 9.81 0.54
N PHE A 48 2.15 9.05 1.60
CA PHE A 48 2.18 7.60 1.59
C PHE A 48 0.82 7.01 1.18
N VAL A 49 -0.26 7.45 1.85
CA VAL A 49 -1.60 6.90 1.65
C VAL A 49 -2.21 7.30 0.31
N THR A 50 -2.05 8.58 -0.07
CA THR A 50 -2.79 9.12 -1.21
C THR A 50 -2.14 8.85 -2.56
N MET A 51 -0.82 8.74 -2.62
CA MET A 51 -0.12 8.71 -3.90
C MET A 51 0.82 7.52 -4.04
N ILE A 52 1.86 7.45 -3.21
CA ILE A 52 3.03 6.61 -3.49
C ILE A 52 2.78 5.14 -3.18
N PHE A 53 2.23 4.82 -2.01
CA PHE A 53 2.08 3.43 -1.60
C PHE A 53 1.06 2.63 -2.42
N PRO A 54 -0.15 3.16 -2.76
CA PRO A 54 -1.08 2.48 -3.66
C PRO A 54 -0.46 2.10 -5.00
N MET A 55 0.28 3.02 -5.62
CA MET A 55 1.02 2.77 -6.86
C MET A 55 2.10 1.71 -6.66
N CYS A 56 2.92 1.88 -5.61
CA CYS A 56 4.06 1.02 -5.32
C CYS A 56 3.63 -0.44 -5.13
N ILE A 57 2.66 -0.68 -4.25
CA ILE A 57 2.24 -2.04 -3.93
C ILE A 57 1.51 -2.70 -5.10
N THR A 58 0.74 -1.92 -5.89
CA THR A 58 0.09 -2.42 -7.09
C THR A 58 1.10 -2.74 -8.19
N LEU A 59 2.13 -1.90 -8.37
CA LEU A 59 3.22 -2.16 -9.30
C LEU A 59 3.96 -3.45 -8.97
N ILE A 60 4.38 -3.61 -7.72
CA ILE A 60 5.17 -4.76 -7.27
C ILE A 60 4.34 -6.05 -7.35
N SER A 61 3.13 -6.04 -6.79
CA SER A 61 2.26 -7.22 -6.77
C SER A 61 1.78 -7.58 -8.17
N GLY A 62 1.38 -6.58 -8.96
CA GLY A 62 0.97 -6.76 -10.36
C GLY A 62 2.09 -7.33 -11.22
N TYR A 63 3.32 -6.83 -11.08
CA TYR A 63 4.48 -7.37 -11.78
C TYR A 63 4.78 -8.82 -11.36
N MET A 64 4.75 -9.13 -10.05
CA MET A 64 5.00 -10.49 -9.56
C MET A 64 3.99 -11.50 -10.11
N ILE A 65 2.73 -11.09 -10.27
CA ILE A 65 1.68 -11.95 -10.81
C ILE A 65 1.78 -12.01 -12.34
N SER A 66 1.89 -10.88 -13.03
CA SER A 66 1.94 -10.78 -14.50
C SER A 66 3.12 -11.54 -15.09
N ARG A 67 4.23 -11.64 -14.38
CA ARG A 67 5.42 -12.34 -14.83
C ARG A 67 5.19 -13.83 -15.12
N GLU A 68 4.30 -14.50 -14.35
CA GLU A 68 3.99 -15.91 -14.60
C GLU A 68 3.29 -16.14 -15.95
N TYR A 69 2.55 -15.13 -16.42
CA TYR A 69 1.91 -15.18 -17.73
C TYR A 69 2.88 -14.91 -18.88
N THR A 70 3.99 -14.18 -18.61
CA THR A 70 4.93 -13.74 -19.64
C THR A 70 6.06 -14.74 -19.85
N ASP A 71 6.52 -15.39 -18.77
CA ASP A 71 7.67 -16.30 -18.80
C ASP A 71 7.28 -17.74 -19.24
N ASP A 72 6.04 -17.97 -19.77
CA ASP A 72 5.48 -19.30 -20.14
C ASP A 72 5.63 -20.37 -19.03
N THR A 73 5.87 -19.92 -17.80
CA THR A 73 6.00 -20.80 -16.63
C THR A 73 4.71 -21.56 -16.33
N LEU A 74 3.56 -21.07 -16.81
CA LEU A 74 2.28 -21.78 -16.74
C LEU A 74 2.35 -23.15 -17.41
N LYS A 75 3.02 -23.30 -18.56
CA LYS A 75 3.19 -24.59 -19.24
C LYS A 75 4.04 -25.58 -18.44
N ASN A 76 5.01 -25.06 -17.68
CA ASN A 76 5.85 -25.87 -16.80
C ASN A 76 5.16 -26.19 -15.47
N ILE A 77 4.17 -25.40 -15.05
CA ILE A 77 3.37 -25.62 -13.83
C ILE A 77 2.31 -26.71 -14.06
N GLU A 78 1.83 -26.90 -15.30
CA GLU A 78 0.93 -28.00 -15.65
C GLU A 78 1.56 -29.39 -15.41
N THR A 79 2.88 -29.47 -15.36
CA THR A 79 3.61 -30.71 -15.00
C THR A 79 3.79 -30.89 -13.50
N LEU A 80 3.48 -29.88 -12.68
CA LEU A 80 3.57 -29.93 -11.22
C LEU A 80 2.16 -30.00 -10.60
N PRO A 81 1.93 -30.79 -9.54
CA PRO A 81 0.62 -30.93 -8.89
C PRO A 81 0.25 -29.71 -8.02
N ILE A 82 0.54 -28.48 -8.50
CA ILE A 82 0.25 -27.24 -7.79
C ILE A 82 -0.82 -26.48 -8.55
N SER A 83 -1.99 -26.29 -7.94
CA SER A 83 -3.06 -25.51 -8.55
C SER A 83 -2.65 -24.03 -8.65
N PHE A 84 -3.05 -23.38 -9.74
CA PHE A 84 -2.83 -21.92 -9.96
C PHE A 84 -3.30 -21.06 -8.78
N ARG A 85 -4.37 -21.47 -8.10
CA ARG A 85 -4.89 -20.80 -6.89
C ARG A 85 -3.85 -20.75 -5.76
N LYS A 86 -3.17 -21.87 -5.51
CA LYS A 86 -2.14 -21.96 -4.46
C LYS A 86 -0.94 -21.04 -4.80
N LEU A 87 -0.56 -20.98 -6.07
CA LEU A 87 0.51 -20.09 -6.53
C LEU A 87 0.12 -18.63 -6.36
N LEU A 88 -1.07 -18.23 -6.78
CA LEU A 88 -1.57 -16.86 -6.65
C LEU A 88 -1.68 -16.47 -5.16
N ALA A 89 -2.26 -17.32 -4.32
CA ALA A 89 -2.36 -17.09 -2.89
C ALA A 89 -0.98 -16.90 -2.24
N GLY A 90 0.01 -17.71 -2.60
CA GLY A 90 1.39 -17.55 -2.14
C GLY A 90 1.99 -16.18 -2.50
N LYS A 91 1.75 -15.69 -3.72
CA LYS A 91 2.21 -14.35 -4.14
C LYS A 91 1.52 -13.23 -3.40
N LEU A 92 0.22 -13.35 -3.17
CA LEU A 92 -0.53 -12.37 -2.39
C LEU A 92 -0.04 -12.32 -0.93
N ILE A 93 0.28 -13.47 -0.32
CA ILE A 93 0.87 -13.51 1.03
C ILE A 93 2.24 -12.83 1.05
N VAL A 94 3.10 -13.10 0.07
CA VAL A 94 4.41 -12.44 -0.04
C VAL A 94 4.24 -10.92 -0.21
N SER A 95 3.26 -10.47 -1.00
CA SER A 95 2.94 -9.05 -1.16
C SER A 95 2.44 -8.42 0.15
N ALA A 96 1.67 -9.16 0.96
CA ALA A 96 1.24 -8.72 2.28
C ALA A 96 2.42 -8.50 3.24
N ILE A 97 3.36 -9.44 3.27
CA ILE A 97 4.58 -9.31 4.09
C ILE A 97 5.43 -8.13 3.59
N LEU A 98 5.56 -7.99 2.27
CA LEU A 98 6.29 -6.88 1.68
C LEU A 98 5.65 -5.52 1.97
N SER A 99 4.32 -5.45 2.05
CA SER A 99 3.61 -4.21 2.40
C SER A 99 3.91 -3.75 3.83
N LEU A 100 3.98 -4.67 4.79
CA LEU A 100 4.43 -4.39 6.17
C LEU A 100 5.88 -3.88 6.18
N PHE A 101 6.76 -4.57 5.45
CA PHE A 101 8.17 -4.20 5.35
C PHE A 101 8.35 -2.79 4.76
N LEU A 102 7.66 -2.45 3.69
CA LEU A 102 7.73 -1.13 3.06
C LEU A 102 7.20 -0.02 3.98
N GLY A 103 6.18 -0.29 4.77
CA GLY A 103 5.72 0.64 5.81
C GLY A 103 6.81 0.92 6.85
N ILE A 104 7.50 -0.13 7.33
CA ILE A 104 8.63 0.00 8.26
C ILE A 104 9.77 0.81 7.61
N VAL A 105 10.12 0.51 6.36
CA VAL A 105 11.18 1.23 5.62
C VAL A 105 10.84 2.71 5.48
N CYS A 106 9.59 3.05 5.14
CA CYS A 106 9.15 4.44 5.03
C CYS A 106 9.27 5.16 6.38
N PHE A 107 8.87 4.50 7.48
CA PHE A 107 9.04 5.05 8.83
C PHE A 107 10.51 5.31 9.17
N VAL A 108 11.41 4.35 8.88
CA VAL A 108 12.86 4.53 9.13
C VAL A 108 13.40 5.73 8.37
N PHE A 109 13.01 5.90 7.10
CA PHE A 109 13.41 7.08 6.32
C PHE A 109 12.84 8.37 6.91
N THR A 110 11.62 8.36 7.46
CA THR A 110 11.02 9.52 8.13
C THR A 110 11.81 9.92 9.36
N VAL A 111 12.22 8.96 10.19
CA VAL A 111 13.04 9.23 11.37
C VAL A 111 14.42 9.76 10.97
N ILE A 112 15.06 9.18 9.96
CA ILE A 112 16.34 9.67 9.44
C ILE A 112 16.19 11.11 8.94
N ALA A 113 15.12 11.41 8.19
CA ALA A 113 14.84 12.75 7.69
C ALA A 113 14.65 13.76 8.83
N ASN A 114 13.93 13.38 9.90
CA ASN A 114 13.76 14.22 11.08
C ASN A 114 15.10 14.61 11.72
N PHE A 115 16.01 13.65 11.88
CA PHE A 115 17.33 13.92 12.46
C PHE A 115 18.22 14.77 11.52
N ILE A 116 18.13 14.57 10.21
CA ILE A 116 18.90 15.38 9.24
C ILE A 116 18.42 16.84 9.24
N MET A 117 17.11 17.05 9.30
CA MET A 117 16.49 18.37 9.28
C MET A 117 16.55 19.07 10.65
N GLY A 118 16.82 18.32 11.73
CA GLY A 118 16.90 18.86 13.09
C GLY A 118 15.56 19.33 13.64
N TYR A 119 14.43 18.70 13.26
CA TYR A 119 13.12 19.05 13.80
C TYR A 119 12.96 18.60 15.25
N ASP A 120 12.37 19.48 16.05
CA ASP A 120 12.10 19.24 17.46
C ASP A 120 10.93 18.25 17.68
N GLY A 121 10.71 17.85 18.95
CA GLY A 121 9.54 17.07 19.36
C GLY A 121 9.68 15.55 19.17
N PHE A 122 10.85 15.04 18.78
CA PHE A 122 11.06 13.58 18.71
C PHE A 122 11.02 12.96 20.11
N ALA A 123 10.10 12.01 20.31
CA ALA A 123 10.00 11.23 21.53
C ALA A 123 9.85 9.74 21.21
N LEU A 124 10.47 8.87 22.04
CA LEU A 124 10.54 7.44 21.76
C LEU A 124 9.16 6.76 21.71
N ILE A 125 8.25 7.10 22.63
CA ILE A 125 6.92 6.48 22.70
C ILE A 125 6.07 6.83 21.47
N PRO A 126 5.92 8.10 21.04
CA PRO A 126 5.27 8.46 19.78
C PRO A 126 5.94 7.81 18.57
N ALA A 127 7.28 7.72 18.54
CA ALA A 127 8.00 7.09 17.44
C ALA A 127 7.69 5.58 17.34
N LEU A 128 7.66 4.84 18.44
CA LEU A 128 7.28 3.43 18.44
C LEU A 128 5.82 3.24 18.00
N THR A 129 4.92 4.12 18.43
CA THR A 129 3.53 4.12 17.97
C THR A 129 3.45 4.38 16.47
N GLY A 130 4.19 5.37 15.97
CA GLY A 130 4.29 5.69 14.54
C GLY A 130 4.84 4.55 13.70
N LEU A 131 5.83 3.80 14.20
CA LEU A 131 6.35 2.59 13.55
C LEU A 131 5.25 1.54 13.34
N VAL A 132 4.50 1.23 14.39
CA VAL A 132 3.41 0.24 14.32
C VAL A 132 2.30 0.74 13.40
N GLN A 133 1.93 2.02 13.53
CA GLN A 133 0.92 2.64 12.67
C GLN A 133 1.32 2.56 11.19
N MET A 134 2.57 2.91 10.84
CA MET A 134 3.02 2.92 9.45
C MET A 134 3.11 1.51 8.86
N ALA A 135 3.58 0.53 9.65
CA ALA A 135 3.61 -0.87 9.23
C ALA A 135 2.20 -1.41 8.96
N LEU A 136 1.28 -1.23 9.91
CA LEU A 136 -0.13 -1.66 9.77
C LEU A 136 -0.85 -0.91 8.66
N LEU A 137 -0.57 0.39 8.48
CA LEU A 137 -1.12 1.19 7.39
C LEU A 137 -0.76 0.60 6.04
N GLY A 138 0.52 0.24 5.83
CA GLY A 138 0.95 -0.44 4.62
C GLY A 138 0.17 -1.74 4.37
N PHE A 139 -0.04 -2.54 5.40
CA PHE A 139 -0.82 -3.77 5.30
C PHE A 139 -2.30 -3.51 4.94
N PHE A 140 -2.97 -2.59 5.64
CA PHE A 140 -4.38 -2.29 5.35
C PHE A 140 -4.56 -1.65 3.97
N LEU A 141 -3.66 -0.76 3.54
CA LEU A 141 -3.67 -0.23 2.18
C LEU A 141 -3.47 -1.32 1.13
N TYR A 142 -2.59 -2.28 1.38
CA TYR A 142 -2.46 -3.46 0.50
C TYR A 142 -3.79 -4.19 0.36
N LEU A 143 -4.52 -4.43 1.46
CA LEU A 143 -5.82 -5.08 1.42
C LEU A 143 -6.84 -4.28 0.58
N THR A 144 -6.81 -2.95 0.66
CA THR A 144 -7.69 -2.10 -0.17
C THR A 144 -7.33 -2.14 -1.66
N MET A 145 -6.06 -2.41 -2.01
CA MET A 145 -5.60 -2.52 -3.39
C MET A 145 -5.78 -3.93 -3.99
N LEU A 146 -6.09 -4.95 -3.18
CA LEU A 146 -6.23 -6.34 -3.64
C LEU A 146 -7.14 -6.50 -4.86
N PRO A 147 -8.35 -5.92 -4.93
CA PRO A 147 -9.21 -6.07 -6.09
C PRO A 147 -8.56 -5.53 -7.37
N ILE A 148 -7.91 -4.37 -7.28
CA ILE A 148 -7.22 -3.73 -8.41
C ILE A 148 -6.07 -4.63 -8.87
N ILE A 149 -5.25 -5.13 -7.93
CA ILE A 149 -4.12 -6.02 -8.21
C ILE A 149 -4.60 -7.30 -8.92
N VAL A 150 -5.61 -7.97 -8.38
CA VAL A 150 -6.12 -9.22 -8.92
C VAL A 150 -6.76 -9.03 -10.29
N LEU A 151 -7.54 -7.96 -10.47
CA LEU A 151 -8.25 -7.67 -11.70
C LEU A 151 -7.27 -7.33 -12.84
N THR A 152 -6.33 -6.44 -12.58
CA THR A 152 -5.42 -5.91 -13.61
C THR A 152 -4.26 -6.86 -13.93
N SER A 153 -3.84 -7.70 -12.99
CA SER A 153 -2.81 -8.71 -13.25
C SER A 153 -3.29 -9.87 -14.13
N ARG A 154 -4.57 -9.92 -14.47
CA ARG A 154 -5.21 -10.94 -15.28
C ARG A 154 -4.73 -10.95 -16.74
N TYR A 155 -4.42 -9.78 -17.29
CA TYR A 155 -4.03 -9.61 -18.68
C TYR A 155 -2.55 -9.25 -18.81
N LYS A 156 -1.89 -9.79 -19.85
CA LYS A 156 -0.48 -9.48 -20.13
C LYS A 156 -0.31 -7.96 -20.28
N GLY A 157 0.59 -7.36 -19.50
CA GLY A 157 0.91 -5.94 -19.55
C GLY A 157 -0.08 -4.99 -18.86
N SER A 158 -1.26 -5.45 -18.45
CA SER A 158 -2.30 -4.58 -17.86
C SER A 158 -2.00 -4.16 -16.41
N PHE A 159 -0.97 -4.70 -15.78
CA PHE A 159 -0.60 -4.30 -14.42
C PHE A 159 -0.22 -2.82 -14.34
N LEU A 160 0.30 -2.20 -15.42
CA LEU A 160 0.58 -0.77 -15.48
C LEU A 160 -0.71 0.07 -15.43
N VAL A 161 -1.78 -0.40 -16.10
CA VAL A 161 -3.10 0.22 -15.97
C VAL A 161 -3.58 0.15 -14.52
N GLY A 162 -3.35 -0.98 -13.85
CA GLY A 162 -3.62 -1.14 -12.42
C GLY A 162 -2.91 -0.12 -11.54
N VAL A 163 -1.66 0.23 -11.87
CA VAL A 163 -0.90 1.26 -11.16
C VAL A 163 -1.56 2.63 -11.28
N ILE A 164 -2.00 2.99 -12.49
CA ILE A 164 -2.70 4.27 -12.73
C ILE A 164 -4.03 4.30 -11.97
N VAL A 165 -4.81 3.22 -12.03
CA VAL A 165 -6.07 3.09 -11.29
C VAL A 165 -5.83 3.18 -9.79
N ALA A 166 -4.80 2.52 -9.27
CA ALA A 166 -4.45 2.58 -7.85
C ALA A 166 -4.03 3.99 -7.40
N PHE A 167 -3.33 4.73 -8.26
CA PHE A 167 -2.99 6.13 -8.01
C PHE A 167 -4.26 6.99 -7.88
N VAL A 168 -5.15 6.94 -8.87
CA VAL A 168 -6.40 7.72 -8.86
C VAL A 168 -7.26 7.32 -7.66
N TYR A 169 -7.35 6.02 -7.38
CA TYR A 169 -8.09 5.49 -6.24
C TYR A 169 -7.51 5.97 -4.90
N GLY A 170 -6.20 5.96 -4.74
CA GLY A 170 -5.54 6.51 -3.55
C GLY A 170 -5.80 8.01 -3.39
N PHE A 171 -5.65 8.75 -4.50
CA PHE A 171 -5.83 10.21 -4.51
C PHE A 171 -7.27 10.65 -4.16
N ILE A 172 -8.28 9.93 -4.65
CA ILE A 172 -9.69 10.19 -4.30
C ILE A 172 -9.91 10.07 -2.78
N GLY A 173 -9.18 9.20 -2.08
CA GLY A 173 -9.25 9.07 -0.62
C GLY A 173 -8.95 10.36 0.14
N MET A 174 -8.22 11.29 -0.47
CA MET A 174 -7.93 12.60 0.12
C MET A 174 -9.18 13.48 0.27
N PHE A 175 -10.18 13.28 -0.58
CA PHE A 175 -11.42 14.07 -0.59
C PHE A 175 -12.53 13.45 0.28
N ALA A 176 -12.28 12.28 0.87
CA ALA A 176 -13.26 11.62 1.72
C ALA A 176 -13.38 12.35 3.08
N ASN A 177 -14.55 12.93 3.35
CA ASN A 177 -14.83 13.66 4.57
C ASN A 177 -16.10 13.12 5.27
N GLY A 178 -16.23 13.36 6.57
CA GLY A 178 -17.38 12.94 7.36
C GLY A 178 -17.56 11.41 7.36
N THR A 179 -18.76 10.92 7.10
CA THR A 179 -19.07 9.49 7.08
C THR A 179 -18.33 8.75 5.96
N LEU A 180 -18.13 9.40 4.79
CA LEU A 180 -17.38 8.83 3.66
C LEU A 180 -15.95 8.46 4.04
N GLN A 181 -15.34 9.16 4.97
CA GLN A 181 -13.99 8.89 5.44
C GLN A 181 -13.87 7.50 6.09
N SER A 182 -14.92 7.02 6.78
CA SER A 182 -14.96 5.68 7.35
C SER A 182 -15.38 4.58 6.37
N ILE A 183 -16.07 4.95 5.27
CA ILE A 183 -16.57 4.02 4.26
C ILE A 183 -15.56 3.83 3.12
N TYR A 184 -14.86 4.89 2.72
CA TYR A 184 -13.90 4.81 1.62
C TYR A 184 -12.68 3.97 2.03
N PRO A 185 -12.34 2.86 1.34
CA PRO A 185 -11.38 1.88 1.85
C PRO A 185 -9.98 2.43 2.13
N VAL A 186 -9.48 3.36 1.30
CA VAL A 186 -8.14 3.96 1.49
C VAL A 186 -8.11 4.82 2.74
N SER A 187 -9.11 5.66 2.96
CA SER A 187 -9.20 6.47 4.18
C SER A 187 -9.59 5.64 5.40
N ALA A 188 -10.41 4.58 5.23
CA ALA A 188 -10.76 3.64 6.29
C ALA A 188 -9.52 2.93 6.89
N ALA A 189 -8.46 2.72 6.11
CA ALA A 189 -7.19 2.19 6.59
C ALA A 189 -6.57 3.08 7.68
N LEU A 190 -6.67 4.41 7.56
CA LEU A 190 -6.23 5.37 8.58
C LEU A 190 -7.04 5.22 9.88
N GLY A 191 -8.36 5.02 9.76
CA GLY A 191 -9.24 4.81 10.92
C GLY A 191 -8.89 3.57 11.73
N LEU A 192 -8.45 2.48 11.08
CA LEU A 192 -8.08 1.24 11.77
C LEU A 192 -6.79 1.35 12.57
N ILE A 193 -5.86 2.19 12.16
CA ILE A 193 -4.60 2.42 12.89
C ILE A 193 -4.71 3.51 13.96
N ASN A 194 -5.91 4.02 14.24
CA ASN A 194 -6.13 5.17 15.13
C ASN A 194 -5.30 6.40 14.74
N TYR A 195 -5.15 6.64 13.43
CA TYR A 195 -4.46 7.82 12.97
C TYR A 195 -5.24 9.08 13.35
N ARG A 196 -4.56 10.04 13.96
CA ARG A 196 -5.12 11.34 14.34
C ARG A 196 -4.37 12.40 13.57
N ALA A 197 -5.03 13.04 12.61
CA ALA A 197 -4.49 14.19 11.92
C ALA A 197 -4.92 15.47 12.65
N GLY A 198 -3.96 16.27 13.08
CA GLY A 198 -4.18 17.59 13.68
C GLY A 198 -4.85 17.58 15.05
N ALA A 199 -5.07 18.80 15.59
CA ALA A 199 -5.65 19.02 16.90
C ALA A 199 -7.16 18.68 17.01
N GLU A 200 -7.89 18.70 15.89
CA GLU A 200 -9.30 18.32 15.81
C GLU A 200 -9.38 16.85 15.42
N GLY A 201 -9.51 15.98 16.42
CA GLY A 201 -9.53 14.54 16.21
C GLY A 201 -10.67 14.09 15.29
N VAL A 202 -10.31 13.61 14.13
CA VAL A 202 -11.24 12.96 13.21
C VAL A 202 -11.88 11.75 13.88
N MET A 203 -13.21 11.75 13.99
CA MET A 203 -13.97 10.65 14.60
C MET A 203 -14.19 9.54 13.56
N TRP A 204 -13.36 8.52 13.62
CA TRP A 204 -13.49 7.31 12.77
C TRP A 204 -14.51 6.34 13.36
N ASN A 205 -15.46 5.88 12.55
CA ASN A 205 -16.27 4.72 12.89
C ASN A 205 -15.50 3.44 12.53
N LYS A 206 -14.83 2.84 13.53
CA LYS A 206 -13.99 1.65 13.34
C LYS A 206 -14.74 0.46 12.73
N GLY A 207 -16.03 0.30 13.09
CA GLY A 207 -16.87 -0.75 12.53
C GLY A 207 -17.05 -0.60 11.02
N LEU A 208 -17.35 0.62 10.55
CA LEU A 208 -17.46 0.93 9.13
C LEU A 208 -16.11 0.76 8.41
N CYS A 209 -15.01 1.21 9.02
CA CYS A 209 -13.67 1.03 8.47
C CYS A 209 -13.34 -0.45 8.26
N PHE A 210 -13.62 -1.29 9.26
CA PHE A 210 -13.37 -2.72 9.18
C PHE A 210 -14.23 -3.41 8.10
N ILE A 211 -15.53 -3.09 8.06
CA ILE A 211 -16.47 -3.61 7.04
C ILE A 211 -16.01 -3.19 5.63
N SER A 212 -15.58 -1.95 5.46
CA SER A 212 -15.09 -1.45 4.17
C SER A 212 -13.91 -2.29 3.65
N ILE A 213 -12.90 -2.56 4.48
CA ILE A 213 -11.76 -3.37 4.10
C ILE A 213 -12.14 -4.84 3.88
N LEU A 214 -13.05 -5.40 4.69
CA LEU A 214 -13.57 -6.76 4.47
C LEU A 214 -14.28 -6.90 3.12
N ILE A 215 -15.06 -5.91 2.70
CA ILE A 215 -15.70 -5.89 1.38
C ILE A 215 -14.65 -5.94 0.28
N MET A 216 -13.57 -5.17 0.38
CA MET A 216 -12.48 -5.22 -0.60
C MET A 216 -11.80 -6.59 -0.67
N CYS A 217 -11.57 -7.21 0.49
CA CYS A 217 -11.05 -8.58 0.52
C CYS A 217 -12.03 -9.58 -0.10
N ALA A 218 -13.33 -9.49 0.19
CA ALA A 218 -14.35 -10.35 -0.37
C ALA A 218 -14.45 -10.22 -1.90
N ILE A 219 -14.38 -9.00 -2.43
CA ILE A 219 -14.34 -8.74 -3.87
C ILE A 219 -13.11 -9.42 -4.49
N ALA A 220 -11.93 -9.25 -3.91
CA ALA A 220 -10.71 -9.87 -4.41
C ALA A 220 -10.80 -11.42 -4.41
N VAL A 221 -11.32 -12.00 -3.34
CA VAL A 221 -11.53 -13.47 -3.23
C VAL A 221 -12.54 -13.95 -4.26
N SER A 222 -13.67 -13.27 -4.44
CA SER A 222 -14.68 -13.63 -5.44
C SER A 222 -14.09 -13.66 -6.85
N TYR A 223 -13.27 -12.66 -7.22
CA TYR A 223 -12.58 -12.65 -8.51
C TYR A 223 -11.58 -13.80 -8.67
N THR A 224 -10.88 -14.19 -7.61
CA THR A 224 -9.96 -15.33 -7.66
C THR A 224 -10.71 -16.66 -7.84
N HIS A 225 -11.90 -16.81 -7.25
CA HIS A 225 -12.75 -18.00 -7.40
C HIS A 225 -13.36 -18.13 -8.80
N LEU A 226 -13.94 -17.06 -9.35
CA LEU A 226 -14.52 -17.05 -10.70
C LEU A 226 -13.50 -17.49 -11.75
N ARG A 227 -12.27 -17.03 -11.63
CA ARG A 227 -11.19 -17.40 -12.54
C ARG A 227 -10.84 -18.88 -12.53
N ALA A 228 -10.94 -19.51 -11.39
CA ALA A 228 -10.59 -20.93 -11.28
C ALA A 228 -11.64 -21.84 -11.94
N HIS A 229 -12.87 -21.37 -12.11
CA HIS A 229 -13.88 -22.07 -12.88
C HIS A 229 -13.66 -21.91 -14.38
N GLU A 230 -13.24 -20.75 -14.86
CA GLU A 230 -12.93 -20.52 -16.29
C GLU A 230 -11.73 -21.35 -16.78
N THR A 231 -10.69 -21.51 -15.94
CA THR A 231 -9.51 -22.34 -16.31
C THR A 231 -9.75 -23.84 -16.16
N ALA A 232 -10.77 -24.28 -15.44
CA ALA A 232 -11.17 -25.69 -15.35
C ALA A 232 -12.15 -26.10 -16.45
N ALA A 233 -12.75 -25.14 -17.17
CA ALA A 233 -13.72 -25.37 -18.25
C ALA A 233 -13.11 -25.31 -19.65
N ASN A 234 -11.84 -24.85 -19.80
CA ASN A 234 -11.05 -24.86 -21.02
C ASN A 234 -9.93 -25.89 -20.92
#